data_3373ef6045dba6528b5549e8c2bb15a5
#
_entry.id   3373ef6045dba6528b5549e8c2bb15a5
#
_cell.length_a   1.000
_cell.length_b   1.000
_cell.length_c   1.000
_cell.angle_alpha   90.00
_cell.angle_beta   90.00
_cell.angle_gamma   90.00
#
_symmetry.space_group_name_H-M   'P 1'
#
loop_
_entity.id
_entity.type
_entity.pdbx_description
1 polymer ?
#
loop_
_entity_poly.entity_id
_entity_poly.type
_entity_poly.pdbx_seq_one_letter_code
_entity_poly.pdbx_strand_id
1 'polypeptide(L)'
;DRRAVYVGLDAYQGAGGPITRDLFANEVFLGDGALLDRLFAEKLAMDAEAIGHGWTWVETSPESWISYDVTSKLDRIYRIEGELSEEQAERYDELSELAEAEALDEEGQAELDALDTLARGDFADAQRDHAGLFVFVDSRGELTVQAAYIRAEDREAAIAAEILTGHAARSRDGSAVDAAPKSPISNALRDDLGRVAQGARQNAALRDPELLIDLLAYQLSHGLAWRKPF
;
A
#
# COMPACT_ATOMS: atom_id res chain seq x y z
N ASP A 1 -23.76 -1.94 -5.89
CA ASP A 1 -23.39 -1.18 -4.68
C ASP A 1 -22.48 -2.04 -3.81
N ARG A 2 -21.27 -1.56 -3.52
CA ARG A 2 -20.25 -2.26 -2.71
C ARG A 2 -20.76 -2.69 -1.33
N ARG A 3 -21.64 -1.88 -0.70
CA ARG A 3 -22.23 -2.20 0.61
C ARG A 3 -23.11 -3.43 0.52
N ALA A 4 -23.90 -3.54 -0.58
CA ALA A 4 -24.75 -4.69 -0.80
C ALA A 4 -23.94 -5.98 -1.05
N VAL A 5 -22.81 -5.88 -1.74
CA VAL A 5 -21.88 -7.01 -1.95
C VAL A 5 -21.29 -7.46 -0.62
N TYR A 6 -20.79 -6.53 0.17
CA TYR A 6 -20.17 -6.82 1.46
C TYR A 6 -21.15 -7.38 2.49
N VAL A 7 -22.32 -6.78 2.65
CA VAL A 7 -23.36 -7.25 3.58
C VAL A 7 -23.89 -8.61 3.16
N GLY A 8 -24.11 -8.80 1.88
CA GLY A 8 -24.73 -9.99 1.31
C GLY A 8 -26.26 -9.91 1.32
N LEU A 9 -26.85 -10.49 0.27
CA LEU A 9 -28.31 -10.46 0.07
C LEU A 9 -29.08 -11.19 1.16
N ASP A 10 -28.53 -12.31 1.62
CA ASP A 10 -29.19 -13.16 2.64
C ASP A 10 -29.25 -12.44 4.00
N ALA A 11 -28.18 -11.74 4.39
CA ALA A 11 -28.15 -10.97 5.63
C ALA A 11 -29.15 -9.78 5.56
N TYR A 12 -29.21 -9.11 4.42
CA TYR A 12 -30.15 -8.01 4.21
C TYR A 12 -31.61 -8.48 4.29
N GLN A 13 -31.95 -9.58 3.61
CA GLN A 13 -33.29 -10.17 3.68
C GLN A 13 -33.62 -10.72 5.07
N GLY A 14 -32.66 -11.38 5.73
CA GLY A 14 -32.81 -11.90 7.10
C GLY A 14 -33.12 -10.78 8.11
N ALA A 15 -32.62 -9.57 7.88
CA ALA A 15 -32.91 -8.37 8.65
C ALA A 15 -34.27 -7.71 8.29
N GLY A 16 -35.04 -8.28 7.36
CA GLY A 16 -36.35 -7.79 6.92
C GLY A 16 -36.26 -6.79 5.78
N GLY A 17 -35.12 -6.67 5.11
CA GLY A 17 -34.94 -5.76 3.97
C GLY A 17 -35.78 -6.18 2.75
N PRO A 18 -36.60 -5.26 2.20
CA PRO A 18 -37.40 -5.55 1.01
C PRO A 18 -36.49 -5.59 -0.23
N ILE A 19 -36.72 -6.62 -1.07
CA ILE A 19 -36.05 -6.73 -2.37
C ILE A 19 -37.06 -6.72 -3.52
N THR A 20 -36.65 -6.13 -4.61
CA THR A 20 -37.37 -6.20 -5.90
C THR A 20 -36.45 -6.84 -6.92
N ARG A 21 -36.88 -7.89 -7.56
CA ARG A 21 -36.13 -8.54 -8.64
C ARG A 21 -36.72 -8.11 -9.99
N ASP A 22 -35.83 -7.66 -10.86
CA ASP A 22 -36.22 -7.47 -12.25
C ASP A 22 -36.30 -8.84 -12.94
N LEU A 23 -37.48 -9.12 -13.53
CA LEU A 23 -37.74 -10.39 -14.21
C LEU A 23 -36.96 -10.53 -15.53
N PHE A 24 -36.43 -9.44 -16.07
CA PHE A 24 -35.82 -9.40 -17.40
C PHE A 24 -34.28 -9.20 -17.35
N ALA A 25 -33.79 -8.54 -16.30
CA ALA A 25 -32.36 -8.16 -16.22
C ALA A 25 -31.55 -8.95 -15.19
N ASN A 26 -32.15 -9.89 -14.44
CA ASN A 26 -31.52 -10.57 -13.29
C ASN A 26 -30.96 -9.62 -12.22
N GLU A 27 -31.41 -8.38 -12.21
CA GLU A 27 -30.97 -7.37 -11.25
C GLU A 27 -31.82 -7.43 -9.98
N VAL A 28 -31.17 -7.19 -8.85
CA VAL A 28 -31.80 -7.15 -7.53
C VAL A 28 -31.68 -5.74 -6.97
N PHE A 29 -32.80 -5.13 -6.66
CA PHE A 29 -32.88 -3.82 -6.05
C PHE A 29 -33.21 -3.96 -4.57
N LEU A 30 -32.42 -3.31 -3.71
CA LEU A 30 -32.64 -3.23 -2.27
C LEU A 30 -33.51 -2.00 -1.98
N GLY A 31 -34.68 -2.23 -1.38
CA GLY A 31 -35.67 -1.18 -1.19
C GLY A 31 -35.46 -0.26 0.02
N ASP A 32 -34.60 -0.68 0.99
CA ASP A 32 -34.29 0.09 2.19
C ASP A 32 -32.79 0.37 2.32
N GLY A 33 -32.38 1.56 1.87
CA GLY A 33 -30.99 2.01 1.95
C GLY A 33 -30.51 2.25 3.38
N ALA A 34 -31.39 2.68 4.31
CA ALA A 34 -31.01 2.94 5.69
C ALA A 34 -30.74 1.63 6.44
N LEU A 35 -31.51 0.58 6.16
CA LEU A 35 -31.24 -0.75 6.67
C LEU A 35 -29.89 -1.28 6.16
N LEU A 36 -29.59 -1.09 4.86
CA LEU A 36 -28.33 -1.49 4.27
C LEU A 36 -27.14 -0.77 4.94
N ASP A 37 -27.24 0.54 5.15
CA ASP A 37 -26.21 1.34 5.80
C ASP A 37 -25.95 0.87 7.24
N ARG A 38 -27.01 0.56 7.98
CA ARG A 38 -26.88 0.03 9.33
C ARG A 38 -26.18 -1.33 9.35
N LEU A 39 -26.62 -2.28 8.52
CA LEU A 39 -26.01 -3.61 8.44
C LEU A 39 -24.56 -3.55 7.98
N PHE A 40 -24.25 -2.65 7.05
CA PHE A 40 -22.90 -2.40 6.61
C PHE A 40 -22.01 -1.90 7.77
N ALA A 41 -22.47 -0.91 8.52
CA ALA A 41 -21.72 -0.35 9.64
C ALA A 41 -21.54 -1.38 10.77
N GLU A 42 -22.58 -2.13 11.11
CA GLU A 42 -22.53 -3.19 12.13
C GLU A 42 -21.52 -4.30 11.74
N LYS A 43 -21.61 -4.80 10.52
CA LYS A 43 -20.68 -5.84 10.03
C LYS A 43 -19.25 -5.33 9.96
N LEU A 44 -19.03 -4.12 9.45
CA LEU A 44 -17.71 -3.52 9.37
C LEU A 44 -17.09 -3.33 10.76
N ALA A 45 -17.88 -2.93 11.75
CA ALA A 45 -17.41 -2.79 13.14
C ALA A 45 -17.02 -4.15 13.75
N MET A 46 -17.84 -5.19 13.53
CA MET A 46 -17.53 -6.56 14.01
C MET A 46 -16.26 -7.11 13.36
N ASP A 47 -16.12 -6.97 12.05
CA ASP A 47 -14.96 -7.46 11.31
C ASP A 47 -13.70 -6.66 11.72
N ALA A 48 -13.82 -5.35 11.95
CA ALA A 48 -12.74 -4.51 12.43
C ALA A 48 -12.29 -4.87 13.85
N GLU A 49 -13.21 -5.20 14.76
CA GLU A 49 -12.89 -5.66 16.11
C GLU A 49 -12.13 -6.99 16.07
N ALA A 50 -12.57 -7.92 15.23
CA ALA A 50 -11.92 -9.23 15.08
C ALA A 50 -10.50 -9.11 14.51
N ILE A 51 -10.32 -8.27 13.46
CA ILE A 51 -9.03 -8.07 12.79
C ILE A 51 -8.09 -7.24 13.66
N GLY A 52 -8.64 -6.29 14.40
CA GLY A 52 -7.88 -5.36 15.24
C GLY A 52 -7.33 -5.94 16.52
N HIS A 53 -7.63 -7.19 16.81
CA HIS A 53 -7.13 -7.84 18.01
C HIS A 53 -5.59 -7.82 18.03
N GLY A 54 -5.03 -7.27 19.11
CA GLY A 54 -3.58 -7.13 19.27
C GLY A 54 -2.97 -5.85 18.67
N TRP A 55 -3.77 -4.96 18.09
CA TRP A 55 -3.33 -3.63 17.64
C TRP A 55 -3.72 -2.55 18.66
N THR A 56 -2.91 -1.51 18.76
CA THR A 56 -3.16 -0.39 19.68
C THR A 56 -4.46 0.34 19.37
N TRP A 57 -4.77 0.50 18.10
CA TRP A 57 -6.01 1.13 17.65
C TRP A 57 -6.50 0.56 16.33
N VAL A 58 -7.82 0.60 16.15
CA VAL A 58 -8.51 0.22 14.91
C VAL A 58 -9.49 1.32 14.55
N GLU A 59 -9.49 1.73 13.31
CA GLU A 59 -10.40 2.75 12.81
C GLU A 59 -11.08 2.25 11.54
N THR A 60 -12.41 2.36 11.50
CA THR A 60 -13.20 1.99 10.31
C THR A 60 -13.48 3.21 9.47
N SER A 61 -13.49 3.05 8.15
CA SER A 61 -13.91 4.11 7.23
C SER A 61 -15.17 3.68 6.46
N PRO A 62 -16.19 4.53 6.39
CA PRO A 62 -17.34 4.31 5.53
C PRO A 62 -17.02 4.49 4.05
N GLU A 63 -15.88 5.11 3.73
CA GLU A 63 -15.41 5.32 2.36
C GLU A 63 -14.73 4.06 1.81
N SER A 64 -14.59 3.98 0.48
CA SER A 64 -13.91 2.85 -0.18
C SER A 64 -12.39 2.93 -0.17
N TRP A 65 -11.82 3.90 0.52
CA TRP A 65 -10.39 4.19 0.62
C TRP A 65 -10.11 5.10 1.81
N ILE A 66 -8.86 5.14 2.25
CA ILE A 66 -8.43 6.09 3.28
C ILE A 66 -7.76 7.29 2.61
N SER A 67 -8.22 8.49 2.95
CA SER A 67 -7.67 9.72 2.37
C SER A 67 -6.19 9.87 2.67
N TYR A 68 -5.45 10.36 1.69
CA TYR A 68 -4.03 10.71 1.86
C TYR A 68 -3.83 11.76 2.97
N ASP A 69 -4.77 12.67 3.16
CA ASP A 69 -4.71 13.70 4.23
C ASP A 69 -4.72 13.07 5.64
N VAL A 70 -5.28 11.88 5.79
CA VAL A 70 -5.25 11.11 7.02
C VAL A 70 -3.92 10.37 7.14
N THR A 71 -3.59 9.56 6.14
CA THR A 71 -2.40 8.70 6.18
C THR A 71 -1.09 9.49 6.13
N SER A 72 -1.08 10.70 5.53
CA SER A 72 0.11 11.55 5.47
C SER A 72 0.57 12.09 6.81
N LYS A 73 -0.30 12.09 7.82
CA LYS A 73 0.01 12.55 9.19
C LYS A 73 0.51 11.43 10.09
N LEU A 74 0.47 10.21 9.60
CA LEU A 74 0.85 9.01 10.35
C LEU A 74 2.21 8.50 9.86
N ASP A 75 2.97 7.93 10.76
CA ASP A 75 4.16 7.18 10.36
C ASP A 75 3.77 5.76 9.99
N ARG A 76 4.44 5.20 9.00
CA ARG A 76 4.19 3.85 8.54
C ARG A 76 5.35 2.94 8.91
N ILE A 77 5.04 1.77 9.45
CA ILE A 77 5.98 0.69 9.64
C ILE A 77 5.67 -0.45 8.67
N TYR A 78 6.65 -1.31 8.46
CA TYR A 78 6.57 -2.40 7.49
C TYR A 78 6.63 -3.74 8.21
N ARG A 79 6.09 -4.76 7.58
CA ARG A 79 6.20 -6.14 8.05
C ARG A 79 7.66 -6.55 8.14
N ILE A 80 7.95 -7.43 9.06
CA ILE A 80 9.22 -8.13 9.09
C ILE A 80 9.11 -9.23 8.05
N GLU A 81 10.00 -9.23 7.08
CA GLU A 81 10.04 -10.26 6.04
C GLU A 81 10.19 -11.62 6.68
N GLY A 82 9.42 -12.58 6.20
CA GLY A 82 9.51 -13.96 6.64
C GLY A 82 10.68 -14.67 5.95
N GLU A 83 11.25 -15.61 6.64
CA GLU A 83 12.31 -16.47 6.07
C GLU A 83 11.68 -17.79 5.64
N LEU A 84 11.77 -18.10 4.35
CA LEU A 84 11.45 -19.42 3.83
C LEU A 84 12.63 -20.36 4.08
N SER A 85 12.36 -21.60 4.47
CA SER A 85 13.39 -22.64 4.45
C SER A 85 13.83 -22.93 3.02
N GLU A 86 15.00 -23.56 2.84
CA GLU A 86 15.51 -23.92 1.52
C GLU A 86 14.50 -24.76 0.72
N GLU A 87 13.86 -25.73 1.37
CA GLU A 87 12.80 -26.55 0.77
C GLU A 87 11.55 -25.72 0.38
N GLN A 88 11.16 -24.75 1.20
CA GLN A 88 10.04 -23.86 0.92
C GLN A 88 10.36 -22.88 -0.21
N ALA A 89 11.58 -22.39 -0.29
CA ALA A 89 12.02 -21.51 -1.37
C ALA A 89 12.05 -22.25 -2.71
N GLU A 90 12.61 -23.46 -2.75
CA GLU A 90 12.58 -24.31 -3.96
C GLU A 90 11.14 -24.61 -4.41
N ARG A 91 10.26 -24.92 -3.43
CA ARG A 91 8.86 -25.19 -3.74
C ARG A 91 8.11 -23.95 -4.23
N TYR A 92 8.42 -22.78 -3.67
CA TYR A 92 7.86 -21.51 -4.11
C TYR A 92 8.24 -21.20 -5.56
N ASP A 93 9.51 -21.43 -5.93
CA ASP A 93 10.00 -21.22 -7.29
C ASP A 93 9.31 -22.17 -8.27
N GLU A 94 9.18 -23.48 -7.94
CA GLU A 94 8.47 -24.45 -8.77
C GLU A 94 7.00 -24.06 -9.01
N LEU A 95 6.29 -23.67 -7.95
CA LEU A 95 4.88 -23.27 -8.06
C LEU A 95 4.72 -21.96 -8.84
N SER A 96 5.65 -21.04 -8.68
CA SER A 96 5.67 -19.79 -9.44
C SER A 96 5.87 -20.02 -10.93
N GLU A 97 6.77 -20.93 -11.32
CA GLU A 97 6.96 -21.34 -12.73
C GLU A 97 5.70 -21.99 -13.31
N LEU A 98 5.01 -22.84 -12.53
CA LEU A 98 3.75 -23.46 -12.95
C LEU A 98 2.62 -22.43 -13.08
N ALA A 99 2.58 -21.42 -12.21
CA ALA A 99 1.62 -20.32 -12.27
C ALA A 99 1.85 -19.46 -13.52
N GLU A 100 3.11 -19.13 -13.85
CA GLU A 100 3.45 -18.40 -15.08
C GLU A 100 3.09 -19.19 -16.36
N ALA A 101 3.16 -20.52 -16.29
CA ALA A 101 2.77 -21.41 -17.38
C ALA A 101 1.25 -21.68 -17.45
N GLU A 102 0.43 -21.06 -16.58
CA GLU A 102 -1.01 -21.31 -16.46
C GLU A 102 -1.35 -22.81 -16.22
N ALA A 103 -0.42 -23.55 -15.60
CA ALA A 103 -0.52 -24.98 -15.36
C ALA A 103 -0.77 -25.34 -13.88
N LEU A 104 -1.00 -24.34 -13.02
CA LEU A 104 -1.22 -24.53 -11.61
C LEU A 104 -2.68 -24.95 -11.36
N ASP A 105 -2.86 -25.97 -10.53
CA ASP A 105 -4.17 -26.40 -10.07
C ASP A 105 -4.59 -25.65 -8.79
N GLU A 106 -5.80 -25.88 -8.29
CA GLU A 106 -6.32 -25.18 -7.10
C GLU A 106 -5.48 -25.48 -5.85
N GLU A 107 -4.94 -26.69 -5.71
CA GLU A 107 -4.11 -27.08 -4.57
C GLU A 107 -2.75 -26.38 -4.62
N GLY A 108 -2.13 -26.35 -5.80
CA GLY A 108 -0.88 -25.62 -6.04
C GLY A 108 -1.04 -24.12 -5.82
N GLN A 109 -2.17 -23.54 -6.25
CA GLN A 109 -2.46 -22.11 -6.00
C GLN A 109 -2.58 -21.83 -4.50
N ALA A 110 -3.28 -22.67 -3.75
CA ALA A 110 -3.41 -22.49 -2.31
C ALA A 110 -2.06 -22.64 -1.58
N GLU A 111 -1.20 -23.56 -2.05
CA GLU A 111 0.15 -23.74 -1.52
C GLU A 111 1.04 -22.52 -1.83
N LEU A 112 0.98 -22.02 -3.07
CA LEU A 112 1.71 -20.80 -3.46
C LEU A 112 1.29 -19.58 -2.64
N ASP A 113 -0.01 -19.38 -2.43
CA ASP A 113 -0.55 -18.29 -1.62
C ASP A 113 -0.10 -18.41 -0.14
N ALA A 114 0.00 -19.62 0.39
CA ALA A 114 0.50 -19.84 1.73
C ALA A 114 1.99 -19.53 1.86
N LEU A 115 2.81 -19.95 0.91
CA LEU A 115 4.25 -19.62 0.86
C LEU A 115 4.49 -18.14 0.64
N ASP A 116 3.72 -17.48 -0.21
CA ASP A 116 3.78 -16.04 -0.42
C ASP A 116 3.40 -15.26 0.85
N THR A 117 2.44 -15.76 1.60
CA THR A 117 2.09 -15.17 2.91
C THR A 117 3.22 -15.32 3.92
N LEU A 118 3.90 -16.47 3.94
CA LEU A 118 5.09 -16.68 4.79
C LEU A 118 6.24 -15.76 4.38
N ALA A 119 6.54 -15.67 3.09
CA ALA A 119 7.61 -14.82 2.56
C ALA A 119 7.36 -13.33 2.84
N ARG A 120 6.12 -12.88 2.69
CA ARG A 120 5.71 -11.49 3.03
C ARG A 120 5.89 -11.16 4.50
N GLY A 121 5.92 -12.17 5.35
CA GLY A 121 6.04 -12.00 6.78
C GLY A 121 4.86 -11.30 7.44
N ASP A 122 5.04 -10.94 8.69
CA ASP A 122 4.01 -10.31 9.50
C ASP A 122 4.60 -9.21 10.39
N PHE A 123 3.73 -8.52 11.10
CA PHE A 123 4.12 -7.54 12.09
C PHE A 123 4.40 -8.22 13.43
N ALA A 124 5.53 -7.89 14.04
CA ALA A 124 5.84 -8.35 15.40
C ALA A 124 4.84 -7.78 16.41
N ASP A 125 4.64 -8.50 17.52
CA ASP A 125 3.77 -8.03 18.59
C ASP A 125 4.18 -6.65 19.11
N ALA A 126 5.49 -6.40 19.27
CA ALA A 126 6.00 -5.09 19.63
C ALA A 126 5.65 -3.98 18.62
N GLN A 127 5.52 -4.29 17.34
CA GLN A 127 5.07 -3.33 16.32
C GLN A 127 3.57 -3.05 16.46
N ARG A 128 2.77 -4.08 16.76
CA ARG A 128 1.32 -3.97 16.95
C ARG A 128 0.98 -3.17 18.20
N ASP A 129 1.79 -3.28 19.27
CA ASP A 129 1.65 -2.55 20.53
C ASP A 129 1.81 -1.02 20.36
N HIS A 130 2.36 -0.55 19.25
CA HIS A 130 2.57 0.88 18.98
C HIS A 130 1.89 1.37 17.70
N ALA A 131 1.24 0.49 16.96
CA ALA A 131 0.62 0.81 15.69
C ALA A 131 -0.84 0.40 15.65
N GLY A 132 -1.55 0.93 14.69
CA GLY A 132 -2.93 0.55 14.44
C GLY A 132 -3.20 0.37 12.95
N LEU A 133 -4.48 0.17 12.65
CA LEU A 133 -4.91 -0.13 11.29
C LEU A 133 -6.24 0.55 10.95
N PHE A 134 -6.45 0.71 9.66
CA PHE A 134 -7.72 1.11 9.08
C PHE A 134 -8.38 -0.09 8.41
N VAL A 135 -9.68 -0.24 8.64
CA VAL A 135 -10.52 -1.26 8.02
C VAL A 135 -11.61 -0.56 7.22
N PHE A 136 -11.73 -0.91 5.97
CA PHE A 136 -12.76 -0.37 5.09
C PHE A 136 -13.15 -1.39 4.02
N VAL A 137 -14.24 -1.11 3.31
CA VAL A 137 -14.67 -1.94 2.19
C VAL A 137 -14.34 -1.22 0.90
N ASP A 138 -13.61 -1.85 0.00
CA ASP A 138 -13.18 -1.28 -1.26
C ASP A 138 -14.34 -1.08 -2.26
N SER A 139 -14.04 -0.61 -3.46
CA SER A 139 -15.04 -0.36 -4.50
C SER A 139 -15.71 -1.64 -5.04
N ARG A 140 -15.08 -2.82 -4.83
CA ARG A 140 -15.60 -4.12 -5.23
C ARG A 140 -16.52 -4.75 -4.19
N GLY A 141 -16.49 -4.23 -2.95
CA GLY A 141 -17.21 -4.78 -1.82
C GLY A 141 -16.38 -5.78 -1.01
N GLU A 142 -15.06 -5.76 -1.16
CA GLU A 142 -14.12 -6.59 -0.42
C GLU A 142 -13.58 -5.86 0.81
N LEU A 143 -13.46 -6.57 1.93
CA LEU A 143 -12.89 -6.03 3.14
C LEU A 143 -11.39 -5.80 2.95
N THR A 144 -10.95 -4.58 3.19
CA THR A 144 -9.56 -4.17 3.00
C THR A 144 -8.98 -3.62 4.30
N VAL A 145 -7.76 -4.02 4.59
CA VAL A 145 -7.02 -3.60 5.78
C VAL A 145 -5.77 -2.83 5.36
N GLN A 146 -5.63 -1.62 5.86
CA GLN A 146 -4.39 -0.87 5.79
C GLN A 146 -3.78 -0.80 7.18
N ALA A 147 -2.76 -1.61 7.41
CA ALA A 147 -2.15 -1.80 8.72
C ALA A 147 -0.84 -1.03 8.90
N ALA A 148 -0.44 -0.97 10.16
CA ALA A 148 0.86 -0.53 10.62
C ALA A 148 1.10 0.99 10.48
N TYR A 149 0.15 1.74 10.95
CA TYR A 149 0.27 3.18 11.10
C TYR A 149 0.46 3.57 12.56
N ILE A 150 1.39 4.49 12.82
CA ILE A 150 1.69 5.04 14.14
C ILE A 150 1.17 6.48 14.20
N ARG A 151 0.40 6.79 15.22
CA ARG A 151 -0.10 8.14 15.48
C ARG A 151 0.98 9.01 16.08
N ALA A 152 0.85 10.33 15.91
CA ALA A 152 1.83 11.28 16.45
C ALA A 152 2.04 11.15 17.97
N GLU A 153 0.99 10.76 18.70
CA GLU A 153 1.01 10.54 20.15
C GLU A 153 1.82 9.30 20.56
N ASP A 154 1.85 8.27 19.72
CA ASP A 154 2.56 6.99 19.97
C ASP A 154 3.99 7.00 19.43
N ARG A 155 4.36 8.05 18.70
CA ARG A 155 5.66 8.15 17.99
C ARG A 155 6.86 8.04 18.95
N GLU A 156 6.83 8.77 20.07
CA GLU A 156 7.95 8.76 21.02
C GLU A 156 8.14 7.37 21.62
N ALA A 157 7.05 6.68 21.96
CA ALA A 157 7.09 5.32 22.46
C ALA A 157 7.61 4.33 21.41
N ALA A 158 7.19 4.47 20.16
CA ALA A 158 7.64 3.65 19.05
C ALA A 158 9.13 3.85 18.70
N ILE A 159 9.66 5.07 18.88
CA ILE A 159 11.09 5.38 18.74
C ILE A 159 11.88 4.75 19.90
N ALA A 160 11.38 4.86 21.12
CA ALA A 160 12.01 4.27 22.30
C ALA A 160 12.06 2.73 22.25
N ALA A 161 11.06 2.12 21.58
CA ALA A 161 11.00 0.68 21.31
C ALA A 161 11.77 0.26 20.05
N GLU A 162 12.53 1.16 19.41
CA GLU A 162 13.29 0.92 18.17
C GLU A 162 12.46 0.47 16.96
N ILE A 163 11.12 0.65 17.01
CA ILE A 163 10.19 0.29 15.93
C ILE A 163 10.25 1.33 14.81
N LEU A 164 10.35 2.61 15.16
CA LEU A 164 10.61 3.69 14.23
C LEU A 164 12.10 4.03 14.23
N THR A 165 12.78 3.76 13.14
CA THR A 165 14.15 4.23 12.96
C THR A 165 14.20 5.74 12.75
N GLY A 166 15.11 6.44 13.43
CA GLY A 166 15.18 7.90 13.49
C GLY A 166 15.28 8.65 12.14
N HIS A 167 15.40 7.95 11.01
CA HIS A 167 15.31 8.52 9.66
C HIS A 167 13.86 8.70 9.20
N ALA A 168 12.96 7.80 9.51
CA ALA A 168 11.55 7.93 9.20
C ALA A 168 10.89 9.03 10.06
N ALA A 169 11.35 9.20 11.31
CA ALA A 169 10.87 10.23 12.23
C ALA A 169 11.25 11.66 11.79
N ARG A 170 12.35 11.84 11.06
CA ARG A 170 12.85 13.16 10.64
C ARG A 170 12.20 13.71 9.37
N SER A 171 11.49 12.90 8.61
CA SER A 171 10.98 13.31 7.30
C SER A 171 9.66 14.07 7.34
N ARG A 172 8.97 14.16 8.49
CA ARG A 172 7.61 14.73 8.58
C ARG A 172 7.39 15.80 9.65
N ASP A 173 8.37 16.07 10.49
CA ASP A 173 8.25 17.18 11.43
C ASP A 173 8.52 18.51 10.72
N GLY A 174 7.46 19.07 10.14
CA GLY A 174 7.42 20.46 9.69
C GLY A 174 7.37 21.47 10.85
N SER A 175 7.57 21.01 12.09
CA SER A 175 7.66 21.85 13.28
C SER A 175 9.09 21.89 13.77
N ALA A 176 9.66 23.06 13.66
CA ALA A 176 11.00 23.42 13.98
C ALA A 176 11.48 22.97 15.35
N VAL A 177 12.43 22.02 15.39
CA VAL A 177 13.43 22.00 16.44
C VAL A 177 14.79 21.67 15.81
N ASP A 178 15.70 22.61 15.95
CA ASP A 178 17.10 22.59 15.53
C ASP A 178 17.35 22.26 14.05
N ALA A 179 17.10 23.28 13.25
CA ALA A 179 17.63 23.37 11.91
C ALA A 179 19.16 23.18 11.96
N ALA A 180 19.62 22.06 11.43
CA ALA A 180 20.93 22.09 10.79
C ALA A 180 20.98 23.37 9.94
N PRO A 181 22.09 24.12 9.92
CA PRO A 181 22.12 25.44 9.31
C PRO A 181 21.52 25.34 7.92
N LYS A 182 20.41 26.06 7.71
CA LYS A 182 19.73 26.10 6.41
C LYS A 182 20.79 26.39 5.39
N SER A 183 20.97 25.52 4.42
CA SER A 183 21.85 25.81 3.28
C SER A 183 21.53 27.25 2.84
N PRO A 184 22.51 28.13 2.71
CA PRO A 184 22.29 29.54 2.32
C PRO A 184 21.61 29.68 0.94
N ILE A 185 21.37 28.55 0.29
CA ILE A 185 20.76 28.45 -1.04
C ILE A 185 19.38 27.83 -0.89
N SER A 186 18.32 28.57 -1.20
CA SER A 186 16.96 28.05 -1.24
C SER A 186 16.82 26.95 -2.30
N ASN A 187 15.84 26.06 -2.14
CA ASN A 187 15.56 25.00 -3.13
C ASN A 187 15.27 25.59 -4.52
N ALA A 188 14.52 26.69 -4.58
CA ALA A 188 14.27 27.42 -5.83
C ALA A 188 15.56 27.90 -6.51
N LEU A 189 16.49 28.46 -5.72
CA LEU A 189 17.80 28.91 -6.26
C LEU A 189 18.67 27.72 -6.68
N ARG A 190 18.56 26.56 -5.97
CA ARG A 190 19.26 25.33 -6.37
C ARG A 190 18.74 24.78 -7.69
N ASP A 191 17.42 24.82 -7.91
CA ASP A 191 16.78 24.40 -9.16
C ASP A 191 17.13 25.34 -10.32
N ASP A 192 17.20 26.65 -10.06
CA ASP A 192 17.63 27.66 -11.05
C ASP A 192 19.10 27.46 -11.42
N LEU A 193 19.98 27.26 -10.44
CA LEU A 193 21.39 26.93 -10.68
C LEU A 193 21.54 25.60 -11.44
N GLY A 194 20.72 24.61 -11.14
CA GLY A 194 20.66 23.33 -11.88
C GLY A 194 20.30 23.54 -13.35
N ARG A 195 19.29 24.37 -13.64
CA ARG A 195 18.88 24.71 -15.02
C ARG A 195 19.96 25.48 -15.77
N VAL A 196 20.60 26.44 -15.11
CA VAL A 196 21.71 27.20 -15.71
C VAL A 196 22.90 26.29 -16.00
N ALA A 197 23.26 25.41 -15.03
CA ALA A 197 24.35 24.45 -15.22
C ALA A 197 24.06 23.46 -16.35
N GLN A 198 22.82 23.03 -16.49
CA GLN A 198 22.41 22.15 -17.58
C GLN A 198 22.45 22.85 -18.94
N GLY A 199 21.97 24.09 -19.01
CA GLY A 199 22.07 24.91 -20.21
C GLY A 199 23.52 25.19 -20.64
N ALA A 200 24.39 25.44 -19.67
CA ALA A 200 25.83 25.61 -19.92
C ALA A 200 26.49 24.33 -20.45
N ARG A 201 26.15 23.15 -19.87
CA ARG A 201 26.64 21.85 -20.37
C ARG A 201 26.15 21.57 -21.78
N GLN A 202 24.86 21.82 -22.08
CA GLN A 202 24.31 21.65 -23.42
C GLN A 202 25.01 22.57 -24.43
N ASN A 203 25.25 23.83 -24.07
CA ASN A 203 25.94 24.77 -24.95
C ASN A 203 27.43 24.40 -25.16
N ALA A 204 28.10 23.89 -24.11
CA ALA A 204 29.45 23.36 -24.22
C ALA A 204 29.52 22.12 -25.13
N ALA A 205 28.55 21.19 -24.97
CA ALA A 205 28.46 19.98 -25.80
C ALA A 205 28.20 20.32 -27.29
N LEU A 206 27.41 21.36 -27.59
CA LEU A 206 27.18 21.80 -28.97
C LEU A 206 28.45 22.36 -29.66
N ARG A 207 29.47 22.76 -28.89
CA ARG A 207 30.75 23.23 -29.41
C ARG A 207 31.76 22.11 -29.68
N ASP A 208 31.44 20.89 -29.20
CA ASP A 208 32.26 19.70 -29.39
C ASP A 208 31.40 18.58 -30.00
N PRO A 209 31.33 18.51 -31.35
CA PRO A 209 30.52 17.49 -32.04
C PRO A 209 30.97 16.06 -31.79
N GLU A 210 32.26 15.84 -31.53
CA GLU A 210 32.79 14.50 -31.26
C GLU A 210 32.27 14.00 -29.91
N LEU A 211 32.31 14.83 -28.86
CA LEU A 211 31.74 14.51 -27.55
C LEU A 211 30.23 14.24 -27.63
N LEU A 212 29.49 14.96 -28.48
CA LEU A 212 28.07 14.74 -28.70
C LEU A 212 27.79 13.36 -29.30
N ILE A 213 28.58 12.95 -30.30
CA ILE A 213 28.47 11.64 -30.94
C ILE A 213 28.80 10.53 -29.94
N ASP A 214 29.83 10.68 -29.14
CA ASP A 214 30.22 9.72 -28.11
C ASP A 214 29.14 9.56 -27.03
N LEU A 215 28.58 10.65 -26.56
CA LEU A 215 27.47 10.63 -25.58
C LEU A 215 26.22 9.98 -26.17
N LEU A 216 25.90 10.24 -27.44
CA LEU A 216 24.77 9.62 -28.12
C LEU A 216 25.00 8.11 -28.29
N ALA A 217 26.20 7.70 -28.71
CA ALA A 217 26.58 6.29 -28.83
C ALA A 217 26.50 5.56 -27.48
N TYR A 218 26.98 6.21 -26.41
CA TYR A 218 26.87 5.71 -25.03
C TYR A 218 25.42 5.54 -24.60
N GLN A 219 24.56 6.53 -24.79
CA GLN A 219 23.14 6.43 -24.43
C GLN A 219 22.40 5.36 -25.22
N LEU A 220 22.68 5.24 -26.51
CA LEU A 220 22.09 4.21 -27.36
C LEU A 220 22.55 2.81 -26.94
N SER A 221 23.82 2.62 -26.63
CA SER A 221 24.35 1.33 -26.16
C SER A 221 23.78 0.94 -24.80
N HIS A 222 23.64 1.90 -23.90
CA HIS A 222 23.00 1.68 -22.59
C HIS A 222 21.51 1.40 -22.72
N GLY A 223 20.78 2.11 -23.58
CA GLY A 223 19.37 1.88 -23.85
C GLY A 223 19.08 0.53 -24.51
N LEU A 224 20.02 -0.01 -25.30
CA LEU A 224 19.91 -1.34 -25.90
C LEU A 224 20.21 -2.46 -24.91
N ALA A 225 21.11 -2.24 -23.94
CA ALA A 225 21.46 -3.22 -22.92
C ALA A 225 20.28 -3.51 -21.93
N TRP A 226 19.30 -2.62 -21.82
CA TRP A 226 18.10 -2.78 -20.98
C TRP A 226 16.87 -3.32 -21.73
N ARG A 227 16.93 -3.49 -23.04
CA ARG A 227 15.90 -4.22 -23.78
C ARG A 227 16.26 -5.70 -23.74
N LYS A 228 15.59 -6.47 -22.86
CA LYS A 228 15.57 -7.93 -22.93
C LYS A 228 15.13 -8.32 -24.37
N PRO A 229 15.83 -9.21 -25.04
CA PRO A 229 15.31 -9.76 -26.28
C PRO A 229 14.00 -10.49 -25.99
N PHE A 230 13.01 -10.25 -26.85
CA PHE A 230 11.75 -10.98 -26.86
C PHE A 230 11.97 -12.47 -27.09
#